data_e2bface640c1f7f229919e492e97a663
#
_entry.id   e2bface640c1f7f229919e492e97a663
#
_cell.length_a   1.000
_cell.length_b   1.000
_cell.length_c   1.000
_cell.angle_alpha   90.00
_cell.angle_beta   90.00
_cell.angle_gamma   90.00
#
_symmetry.space_group_name_H-M   'P 1'
#
loop_
_entity.id
_entity.type
_entity.pdbx_description
1 polymer ?
#
loop_
_entity_poly.entity_id
_entity_poly.type
_entity_poly.pdbx_seq_one_letter_code
_entity_poly.pdbx_strand_id
1 'polypeptide(L)'
;MKTYFPYALGIAAIGLAAPAQATGALMCRTAGARPIDLRLVISHTAVSTVVSARLIDAGREIPVGLAQSWIEPGEVRVDLVDRNAQRHELRLRARKNGRVYDGSLWRGGRRHWVRCREG
;
A
#
# COMPACT_ATOMS: atom_id res chain seq x y z
N MET A 1 35.37 42.63 -1.48
CA MET A 1 35.10 42.26 -1.45
C MET A 1 34.39 41.38 -1.24
N LYS A 2 34.25 41.07 -1.06
CA LYS A 2 33.77 40.35 -0.93
C LYS A 2 32.96 39.58 -0.58
N THR A 3 32.81 39.25 -0.27
CA THR A 3 32.23 38.49 0.05
C THR A 3 31.22 37.89 0.33
N TYR A 4 31.12 37.76 0.39
CA TYR A 4 30.35 37.21 0.63
C TYR A 4 29.54 36.44 0.79
N PHE A 5 29.41 36.10 0.78
CA PHE A 5 28.77 35.37 0.84
C PHE A 5 28.19 34.63 1.19
N PRO A 6 28.17 34.31 1.34
CA PRO A 6 27.74 33.41 1.49
C PRO A 6 26.86 32.90 1.90
N TYR A 7 26.85 32.90 1.93
CA TYR A 7 26.14 32.42 2.34
C TYR A 7 25.27 31.94 2.57
N ALA A 8 25.23 31.71 2.60
CA ALA A 8 24.53 31.26 2.78
C ALA A 8 23.85 30.54 2.80
N LEU A 9 23.98 30.18 2.63
CA LEU A 9 23.41 29.40 2.54
C LEU A 9 22.92 28.67 3.05
N GLY A 10 23.10 28.36 3.26
CA GLY A 10 22.80 27.49 3.78
C GLY A 10 21.79 27.29 4.17
N ILE A 11 21.52 27.39 4.09
CA ILE A 11 20.64 27.09 4.39
C ILE A 11 19.83 26.44 4.23
N ALA A 12 19.89 26.30 3.96
CA ALA A 12 19.15 25.73 3.72
C ALA A 12 18.78 24.75 4.00
N ALA A 13 19.10 24.33 3.98
CA ALA A 13 18.81 23.32 4.17
C ALA A 13 18.04 23.01 4.93
N ILE A 14 17.84 23.22 5.17
CA ILE A 14 17.13 22.89 5.73
C ILE A 14 16.22 22.37 5.79
N GLY A 15 16.28 22.10 5.75
CA GLY A 15 15.61 21.59 5.92
C GLY A 15 14.82 21.11 5.73
N LEU A 16 14.84 21.16 5.48
CA LEU A 16 14.05 20.65 5.17
C LEU A 16 13.69 19.60 5.48
N ALA A 17 14.04 19.29 5.88
CA ALA A 17 13.85 18.29 6.29
C ALA A 17 12.73 17.80 6.48
N ALA A 18 12.45 17.66 6.10
CA ALA A 18 11.46 17.36 6.14
C ALA A 18 10.88 16.33 6.47
N PRO A 19 10.17 16.22 6.55
CA PRO A 19 9.35 15.45 6.98
C PRO A 19 9.31 14.21 6.65
N ALA A 20 9.71 13.67 7.24
CA ALA A 20 9.70 12.44 7.13
C ALA A 20 8.44 11.81 7.15
N GLN A 21 7.69 11.94 6.29
CA GLN A 21 6.58 11.28 6.23
C GLN A 21 6.84 9.94 5.89
N ALA A 22 6.83 9.03 6.63
CA ALA A 22 7.03 7.67 6.34
C ALA A 22 5.80 7.13 5.67
N THR A 23 5.82 7.04 4.40
CA THR A 23 4.83 6.28 3.68
C THR A 23 5.51 5.06 3.10
N GLY A 24 4.80 3.96 3.06
CA GLY A 24 5.28 2.73 2.50
C GLY A 24 4.28 2.15 1.54
N ALA A 25 4.69 1.10 0.86
CA ALA A 25 3.83 0.36 -0.04
C ALA A 25 3.86 -1.11 0.32
N LEU A 26 2.74 -1.76 0.15
CA LEU A 26 2.65 -3.20 0.28
C LEU A 26 2.16 -3.73 -1.07
N MET A 27 2.95 -4.64 -1.64
CA MET A 27 2.66 -5.18 -2.96
C MET A 27 2.28 -6.63 -2.83
N CYS A 28 1.06 -6.95 -3.18
CA CYS A 28 0.50 -8.28 -3.04
C CYS A 28 0.28 -8.90 -4.40
N ARG A 29 0.59 -10.17 -4.54
CA ARG A 29 0.39 -10.89 -5.80
C ARG A 29 -0.08 -12.30 -5.50
N THR A 30 -1.07 -12.75 -6.27
CA THR A 30 -1.54 -14.13 -6.17
C THR A 30 -0.69 -15.05 -7.03
N ALA A 31 -0.71 -16.34 -6.70
CA ALA A 31 -0.04 -17.36 -7.47
C ALA A 31 -0.85 -17.68 -8.74
N GLY A 32 -0.17 -18.22 -9.73
CA GLY A 32 -0.84 -18.71 -10.92
C GLY A 32 -0.48 -17.95 -12.18
N ALA A 33 -1.02 -18.40 -13.31
CA ALA A 33 -0.69 -17.84 -14.61
C ALA A 33 -1.35 -16.49 -14.85
N ARG A 34 -2.45 -16.21 -14.16
CA ARG A 34 -3.13 -14.92 -14.26
C ARG A 34 -3.14 -14.26 -12.89
N PRO A 35 -2.05 -13.63 -12.53
CA PRO A 35 -1.96 -13.07 -11.19
C PRO A 35 -2.89 -11.89 -10.99
N ILE A 36 -3.34 -11.75 -9.77
CA ILE A 36 -4.01 -10.55 -9.30
C ILE A 36 -2.98 -9.79 -8.50
N ASP A 37 -2.77 -8.53 -8.85
CA ASP A 37 -1.85 -7.67 -8.12
C ASP A 37 -2.66 -6.64 -7.35
N LEU A 38 -2.30 -6.46 -6.10
CA LEU A 38 -2.88 -5.43 -5.27
C LEU A 38 -1.74 -4.58 -4.72
N ARG A 39 -1.81 -3.29 -4.93
CA ARG A 39 -0.81 -2.36 -4.43
C ARG A 39 -1.47 -1.44 -3.43
N LEU A 40 -0.94 -1.44 -2.23
CA LEU A 40 -1.46 -0.62 -1.15
C LEU A 40 -0.43 0.43 -0.78
N VAL A 41 -0.90 1.66 -0.62
CA VAL A 41 -0.07 2.72 -0.05
C VAL A 41 -0.45 2.85 1.41
N ILE A 42 0.52 2.81 2.29
CA ILE A 42 0.31 2.80 3.72
C ILE A 42 0.97 4.02 4.32
N SER A 43 0.22 4.76 5.10
CA SER A 43 0.75 5.88 5.84
C SER A 43 1.27 5.37 7.19
N HIS A 44 2.51 5.70 7.51
CA HIS A 44 3.11 5.33 8.78
C HIS A 44 3.13 6.53 9.71
N THR A 45 1.96 6.96 10.13
CA THR A 45 1.85 7.96 11.17
C THR A 45 1.74 7.23 12.50
N ALA A 46 1.16 7.84 13.50
CA ALA A 46 0.96 7.20 14.80
C ALA A 46 0.19 5.89 14.66
N VAL A 47 -0.71 5.84 13.67
CA VAL A 47 -1.46 4.64 13.37
C VAL A 47 -1.28 4.34 11.89
N SER A 48 -0.80 3.15 11.57
CA SER A 48 -0.66 2.74 10.17
C SER A 48 -2.03 2.56 9.54
N THR A 49 -2.21 3.12 8.37
CA THR A 49 -3.48 3.03 7.66
C THR A 49 -3.25 2.95 6.16
N VAL A 50 -4.13 2.26 5.48
CA VAL A 50 -4.10 2.21 4.01
C VAL A 50 -4.75 3.49 3.50
N VAL A 51 -4.03 4.22 2.67
CA VAL A 51 -4.54 5.46 2.09
C VAL A 51 -4.96 5.31 0.64
N SER A 52 -4.50 4.30 -0.05
CA SER A 52 -4.96 4.01 -1.39
C SER A 52 -4.69 2.56 -1.78
N ALA A 53 -5.43 2.09 -2.75
CA ALA A 53 -5.30 0.74 -3.26
C ALA A 53 -5.46 0.74 -4.78
N ARG A 54 -4.64 -0.08 -5.46
CA ARG A 54 -4.78 -0.33 -6.88
C ARG A 54 -4.90 -1.81 -7.12
N LEU A 55 -5.91 -2.19 -7.86
CA LEU A 55 -6.18 -3.57 -8.19
C LEU A 55 -5.91 -3.79 -9.68
N ILE A 56 -5.05 -4.74 -9.99
CA ILE A 56 -4.73 -5.11 -11.36
C ILE A 56 -5.00 -6.59 -11.51
N ASP A 57 -5.97 -6.93 -12.34
CA ASP A 57 -6.38 -8.32 -12.53
C ASP A 57 -6.04 -8.74 -13.94
N ALA A 58 -5.13 -9.69 -14.06
CA ALA A 58 -4.66 -10.19 -15.35
C ALA A 58 -4.19 -9.06 -16.26
N GLY A 59 -3.47 -8.10 -15.68
CA GLY A 59 -2.91 -6.99 -16.43
C GLY A 59 -3.83 -5.80 -16.65
N ARG A 60 -5.08 -5.87 -16.19
CA ARG A 60 -6.02 -4.77 -16.36
C ARG A 60 -6.29 -4.11 -15.03
N GLU A 61 -6.22 -2.80 -15.01
CA GLU A 61 -6.53 -2.06 -13.79
C GLU A 61 -8.04 -2.00 -13.59
N ILE A 62 -8.48 -2.36 -12.40
CA ILE A 62 -9.89 -2.38 -12.03
C ILE A 62 -10.13 -1.21 -11.09
N PRO A 63 -11.07 -0.31 -11.41
CA PRO A 63 -11.38 0.80 -10.50
C PRO A 63 -11.98 0.27 -9.21
N VAL A 64 -11.42 0.69 -8.09
CA VAL A 64 -11.88 0.23 -6.78
C VAL A 64 -11.85 1.38 -5.79
N GLY A 65 -12.64 1.21 -4.73
CA GLY A 65 -12.58 2.07 -3.56
C GLY A 65 -12.26 1.24 -2.33
N LEU A 66 -11.69 1.88 -1.34
CA LEU A 66 -11.34 1.23 -0.10
C LEU A 66 -12.56 1.25 0.80
N ALA A 67 -13.08 0.07 1.13
CA ALA A 67 -14.23 -0.03 2.03
C ALA A 67 -13.77 -0.12 3.48
N GLN A 68 -12.80 -0.97 3.75
CA GLN A 68 -12.26 -1.16 5.07
C GLN A 68 -10.81 -1.55 4.98
N SER A 69 -10.02 -1.11 5.93
CA SER A 69 -8.66 -1.58 6.05
C SER A 69 -8.29 -1.69 7.52
N TRP A 70 -7.44 -2.64 7.82
CA TRP A 70 -6.97 -2.89 9.16
C TRP A 70 -5.53 -3.35 9.06
N ILE A 71 -4.63 -2.57 9.62
CA ILE A 71 -3.23 -2.90 9.64
C ILE A 71 -2.76 -2.85 11.07
N GLU A 72 -2.24 -3.97 11.52
CA GLU A 72 -1.58 -4.02 12.81
C GLU A 72 -0.33 -4.86 12.67
N PRO A 73 0.55 -4.85 13.65
CA PRO A 73 1.75 -5.65 13.55
C PRO A 73 1.37 -7.10 13.30
N GLY A 74 1.78 -7.60 12.18
CA GLY A 74 1.57 -9.01 11.84
C GLY A 74 0.32 -9.33 11.07
N GLU A 75 -0.57 -8.39 10.81
CA GLU A 75 -1.79 -8.72 10.08
C GLU A 75 -2.27 -7.57 9.21
N VAL A 76 -2.74 -7.90 8.02
CA VAL A 76 -3.32 -6.94 7.08
C VAL A 76 -4.67 -7.45 6.64
N ARG A 77 -5.69 -6.61 6.73
CA ARG A 77 -7.04 -6.90 6.23
C ARG A 77 -7.48 -5.72 5.38
N VAL A 78 -7.92 -6.00 4.18
CA VAL A 78 -8.39 -4.96 3.27
C VAL A 78 -9.62 -5.46 2.55
N ASP A 79 -10.65 -4.65 2.48
CA ASP A 79 -11.83 -4.91 1.70
C ASP A 79 -11.99 -3.78 0.69
N LEU A 80 -12.12 -4.13 -0.57
CA LEU A 80 -12.33 -3.18 -1.65
C LEU A 80 -13.71 -3.36 -2.24
N VAL A 81 -14.27 -2.25 -2.67
CA VAL A 81 -15.57 -2.22 -3.35
C VAL A 81 -15.38 -1.56 -4.71
N ASP A 82 -16.39 -1.65 -5.55
CA ASP A 82 -16.37 -0.96 -6.83
C ASP A 82 -16.47 0.54 -6.60
N ARG A 83 -16.33 1.30 -7.66
CA ARG A 83 -16.26 2.76 -7.57
C ARG A 83 -17.52 3.35 -6.94
N ASN A 84 -18.65 2.72 -7.10
CA ASN A 84 -19.91 3.20 -6.56
C ASN A 84 -20.27 2.56 -5.23
N ALA A 85 -19.39 1.76 -4.68
CA ALA A 85 -19.57 1.09 -3.40
C ALA A 85 -20.81 0.18 -3.37
N GLN A 86 -21.13 -0.41 -4.52
CA GLN A 86 -22.30 -1.27 -4.61
C GLN A 86 -21.96 -2.75 -4.63
N ARG A 87 -20.72 -3.11 -4.98
CA ARG A 87 -20.32 -4.50 -5.03
C ARG A 87 -18.99 -4.65 -4.33
N HIS A 88 -18.84 -5.79 -3.70
CA HIS A 88 -17.59 -6.18 -3.10
C HIS A 88 -16.66 -6.67 -4.20
N GLU A 89 -15.48 -6.08 -4.31
CA GLU A 89 -14.54 -6.44 -5.36
C GLU A 89 -13.43 -7.34 -4.90
N LEU A 90 -12.98 -7.18 -3.66
CA LEU A 90 -11.83 -7.93 -3.19
C LEU A 90 -11.78 -7.95 -1.67
N ARG A 91 -11.34 -9.07 -1.13
CA ARG A 91 -11.04 -9.20 0.29
C ARG A 91 -9.65 -9.79 0.46
N LEU A 92 -8.83 -9.12 1.24
CA LEU A 92 -7.48 -9.58 1.58
C LEU A 92 -7.41 -9.86 3.07
N ARG A 93 -6.81 -11.02 3.40
CA ARG A 93 -6.49 -11.38 4.78
C ARG A 93 -5.12 -12.03 4.76
N ALA A 94 -4.12 -11.37 5.30
CA ALA A 94 -2.75 -11.85 5.27
C ALA A 94 -2.08 -11.65 6.61
N ARG A 95 -1.20 -12.56 6.97
CA ARG A 95 -0.47 -12.52 8.21
C ARG A 95 1.01 -12.51 7.94
N LYS A 96 1.75 -11.82 8.80
CA LYS A 96 3.17 -11.71 8.67
C LYS A 96 3.85 -13.06 8.88
N ASN A 97 4.77 -13.37 7.98
CA ASN A 97 5.55 -14.59 8.02
C ASN A 97 6.96 -14.18 7.63
N GLY A 98 7.80 -13.90 8.63
CA GLY A 98 9.12 -13.36 8.37
C GLY A 98 9.03 -11.94 7.80
N ARG A 99 9.50 -11.76 6.58
CA ARG A 99 9.51 -10.44 5.94
C ARG A 99 8.37 -10.23 4.97
N VAL A 100 7.49 -11.19 4.87
CA VAL A 100 6.37 -11.12 3.93
C VAL A 100 5.07 -11.31 4.69
N TYR A 101 3.96 -11.06 4.01
CA TYR A 101 2.65 -11.40 4.54
C TYR A 101 2.06 -12.43 3.58
N ASP A 102 1.59 -13.53 4.13
CA ASP A 102 0.98 -14.60 3.36
C ASP A 102 -0.46 -14.77 3.79
N GLY A 103 -1.32 -15.09 2.88
CA GLY A 103 -2.71 -15.30 3.22
C GLY A 103 -3.60 -15.60 2.05
N SER A 104 -4.80 -15.07 2.11
CA SER A 104 -5.85 -15.34 1.15
C SER A 104 -6.39 -14.04 0.57
N LEU A 105 -6.71 -14.11 -0.70
CA LEU A 105 -7.36 -13.03 -1.42
C LEU A 105 -8.58 -13.63 -2.10
N TRP A 106 -9.73 -13.04 -1.85
CA TRP A 106 -10.99 -13.47 -2.47
C TRP A 106 -11.41 -12.45 -3.50
N ARG A 107 -11.70 -12.92 -4.68
CA ARG A 107 -12.18 -12.08 -5.77
C ARG A 107 -13.09 -12.92 -6.66
N GLY A 108 -14.26 -12.37 -6.97
CA GLY A 108 -15.22 -13.08 -7.81
C GLY A 108 -15.65 -14.42 -7.25
N GLY A 109 -15.76 -14.51 -5.94
CA GLY A 109 -16.18 -15.75 -5.29
C GLY A 109 -15.10 -16.81 -5.21
N ARG A 110 -13.86 -16.50 -5.58
CA ARG A 110 -12.78 -17.48 -5.56
C ARG A 110 -11.68 -17.02 -4.61
N ARG A 111 -11.09 -17.98 -3.93
CA ARG A 111 -9.99 -17.74 -3.02
C ARG A 111 -8.69 -18.02 -3.74
N HIS A 112 -7.74 -17.12 -3.54
CA HIS A 112 -6.39 -17.24 -4.10
C HIS A 112 -5.38 -17.13 -2.96
N TRP A 113 -4.30 -17.87 -3.07
CA TRP A 113 -3.16 -17.66 -2.19
C TRP A 113 -2.48 -16.37 -2.62
N VAL A 114 -2.08 -15.59 -1.65
CA VAL A 114 -1.45 -14.29 -1.92
C VAL A 114 -0.24 -14.10 -1.03
N ARG A 115 0.76 -13.43 -1.57
CA ARG A 115 1.92 -13.01 -0.81
C ARG A 115 2.12 -11.51 -1.01
N CYS A 116 2.35 -10.81 0.09
CA CYS A 116 2.56 -9.37 0.07
C CYS A 116 3.97 -9.07 0.58
N ARG A 117 4.62 -8.13 -0.10
CA ARG A 117 5.96 -7.68 0.26
C ARG A 117 5.94 -6.17 0.39
N GLU A 118 6.75 -5.68 1.30
CA GLU A 118 6.95 -4.24 1.41
C GLU A 118 7.78 -3.79 0.20
N GLY A 119 7.36 -2.72 -0.40
CA GLY A 119 8.01 -2.17 -1.57
C GLY A 119 8.72 -0.86 -1.30
#